data_675d6b6ae889376c49f9061606c0c316
#
_entry.id   675d6b6ae889376c49f9061606c0c316
#
_cell.length_a   1.000
_cell.length_b   1.000
_cell.length_c   1.000
_cell.angle_alpha   90.00
_cell.angle_beta   90.00
_cell.angle_gamma   90.00
#
_symmetry.space_group_name_H-M   'P 1'
#
loop_
_entity.id
_entity.type
_entity.pdbx_description
1 polymer ?
#
loop_
_entity_poly.entity_id
_entity_poly.type
_entity_poly.pdbx_seq_one_letter_code
_entity_poly.pdbx_strand_id
1 'polypeptide(L)'
;MVLRSIFKGILTVLVAVFVFATLGPMLYGLSMGTGMPQEGKPKAPVQAVVVERFNMHMQNRVADALDGVLTVEKSYWLSDHDPVAPKPNPEKFGTYDSASQMEDFLLAARVLLQGQETFFKTTTPDHERAPVLTYLDETIMSITWKQNVANIMYTFCEVKIAHPSQFRRFLTGNRYGSELRQTTSEMAQSVNAVVASSGDFYAFRPYGVCIYNGQAYRGNRYLDTCHITESGDLIFTKAGSLVGIDQVQKFARENDVRFSLAFGPILIQDGKAVKTEYYPVGEIKDDHVRASISQLGELHYLIITANHDDRLNVCLVPDNLEMYQRHLLNMGIDNAYCLDGGQTAVIVHNGQVVNAVEKGVQRPISDIFYFATAIPSSEGK
;
A
#
# COMPACT_ATOMS: atom_id res chain seq x y z
N MET A 1 25.46 31.41 -31.57
CA MET A 1 25.05 32.06 -30.31
C MET A 1 24.25 31.10 -29.43
N VAL A 2 23.35 30.31 -29.96
CA VAL A 2 22.49 29.34 -29.26
C VAL A 2 23.31 28.25 -28.55
N LEU A 3 24.31 27.65 -29.16
CA LEU A 3 25.13 26.58 -28.59
C LEU A 3 25.90 26.99 -27.32
N ARG A 4 26.35 28.27 -27.23
CA ARG A 4 27.02 28.79 -26.03
C ARG A 4 26.06 28.99 -24.84
N SER A 5 24.78 29.27 -25.10
CA SER A 5 23.76 29.42 -24.06
C SER A 5 23.38 28.09 -23.47
N ILE A 6 23.24 27.07 -24.31
CA ILE A 6 22.91 25.67 -23.88
C ILE A 6 24.07 25.11 -23.01
N PHE A 7 25.34 25.34 -23.45
CA PHE A 7 26.52 24.88 -22.70
C PHE A 7 26.65 25.56 -21.32
N LYS A 8 26.30 26.84 -21.21
CA LYS A 8 26.26 27.55 -19.93
C LYS A 8 25.16 27.01 -19.01
N GLY A 9 23.99 26.70 -19.54
CA GLY A 9 22.87 26.12 -18.78
C GLY A 9 23.24 24.74 -18.20
N ILE A 10 23.78 23.86 -19.01
CA ILE A 10 24.21 22.50 -18.59
C ILE A 10 25.36 22.62 -17.56
N LEU A 11 26.32 23.51 -17.73
CA LEU A 11 27.41 23.69 -16.78
C LEU A 11 26.91 24.25 -15.44
N THR A 12 25.91 25.12 -15.43
CA THR A 12 25.31 25.66 -14.21
C THR A 12 24.56 24.57 -13.43
N VAL A 13 23.82 23.72 -14.12
CA VAL A 13 23.11 22.57 -13.50
C VAL A 13 24.11 21.55 -12.95
N LEU A 14 25.17 21.22 -13.68
CA LEU A 14 26.22 20.30 -13.22
C LEU A 14 26.98 20.85 -11.99
N VAL A 15 27.26 22.16 -11.98
CA VAL A 15 27.92 22.82 -10.82
C VAL A 15 26.97 22.84 -9.61
N ALA A 16 25.67 23.10 -9.79
CA ALA A 16 24.71 23.07 -8.71
C ALA A 16 24.57 21.65 -8.11
N VAL A 17 24.49 20.62 -8.96
CA VAL A 17 24.44 19.22 -8.52
C VAL A 17 25.72 18.82 -7.78
N PHE A 18 26.90 19.24 -8.27
CA PHE A 18 28.17 18.95 -7.61
C PHE A 18 28.33 19.67 -6.26
N VAL A 19 27.92 20.95 -6.17
CA VAL A 19 27.94 21.73 -4.93
C VAL A 19 26.98 21.10 -3.88
N PHE A 20 25.79 20.67 -4.28
CA PHE A 20 24.86 20.01 -3.35
C PHE A 20 25.34 18.61 -2.93
N ALA A 21 25.93 17.84 -3.84
CA ALA A 21 26.42 16.50 -3.52
C ALA A 21 27.67 16.54 -2.61
N THR A 22 28.48 17.59 -2.68
CA THR A 22 29.73 17.68 -1.91
C THR A 22 29.64 18.55 -0.66
N LEU A 23 28.88 19.66 -0.70
CA LEU A 23 28.75 20.61 0.42
C LEU A 23 27.53 20.32 1.31
N GLY A 24 26.48 19.70 0.79
CA GLY A 24 25.31 19.32 1.57
C GLY A 24 25.65 18.43 2.78
N PRO A 25 26.41 17.35 2.59
CA PRO A 25 26.85 16.50 3.71
C PRO A 25 27.80 17.20 4.68
N MET A 26 28.63 18.16 4.18
CA MET A 26 29.61 18.88 4.99
C MET A 26 28.99 19.96 5.89
N LEU A 27 27.97 20.67 5.39
CA LEU A 27 27.19 21.65 6.19
C LEU A 27 26.32 20.95 7.24
N TYR A 28 25.88 19.71 6.96
CA TYR A 28 25.12 18.90 7.88
C TYR A 28 25.95 18.38 9.06
N GLY A 29 27.21 18.05 8.82
CA GLY A 29 28.16 17.63 9.87
C GLY A 29 28.55 18.74 10.85
N LEU A 30 28.42 20.01 10.45
CA LEU A 30 28.79 21.18 11.26
C LEU A 30 27.68 21.69 12.19
N SER A 31 26.43 21.24 11.99
CA SER A 31 25.28 21.64 12.84
C SER A 31 24.99 20.67 13.99
N MET A 32 25.71 19.55 14.09
CA MET A 32 25.50 18.55 15.14
C MET A 32 26.40 18.85 16.33
N GLY A 33 25.86 19.60 17.28
CA GLY A 33 26.45 19.77 18.62
C GLY A 33 26.60 18.42 19.34
N THR A 34 27.72 18.27 20.02
CA THR A 34 28.16 17.09 20.75
C THR A 34 27.18 16.68 21.88
N GLY A 35 26.20 15.87 21.57
CA GLY A 35 25.38 15.12 22.53
C GLY A 35 25.43 13.66 22.15
N MET A 36 25.92 12.78 23.08
CA MET A 36 25.89 11.34 22.86
C MET A 36 24.44 10.86 22.69
N PRO A 37 24.13 10.07 21.65
CA PRO A 37 22.79 9.50 21.53
C PRO A 37 22.62 8.34 22.52
N GLN A 38 21.54 8.38 23.30
CA GLN A 38 20.98 7.18 23.89
C GLN A 38 20.50 6.27 22.74
N GLU A 39 20.78 4.97 22.85
CA GLU A 39 20.29 3.94 21.94
C GLU A 39 18.76 3.92 21.89
N GLY A 40 18.22 4.66 20.95
CA GLY A 40 16.82 4.58 20.51
C GLY A 40 16.80 4.04 19.09
N LYS A 41 15.86 3.15 18.80
CA LYS A 41 15.61 2.59 17.45
C LYS A 41 15.77 3.65 16.35
N PRO A 42 16.37 3.34 15.21
CA PRO A 42 16.53 4.32 14.14
C PRO A 42 15.14 4.81 13.71
N LYS A 43 14.88 6.10 13.90
CA LYS A 43 13.74 6.77 13.25
C LYS A 43 13.98 6.68 11.76
N ALA A 44 13.03 6.15 11.02
CA ALA A 44 13.00 6.34 9.56
C ALA A 44 13.15 7.85 9.31
N PRO A 45 14.09 8.27 8.47
CA PRO A 45 14.45 9.68 8.43
C PRO A 45 13.33 10.46 7.76
N VAL A 46 12.64 11.31 8.51
CA VAL A 46 11.82 12.43 7.98
C VAL A 46 12.54 13.17 6.84
N GLN A 47 13.86 13.12 6.84
CA GLN A 47 14.73 13.67 5.81
C GLN A 47 14.67 12.94 4.46
N ALA A 48 14.46 11.63 4.41
CA ALA A 48 14.32 10.92 3.14
C ALA A 48 13.07 11.42 2.39
N VAL A 49 11.97 11.61 3.10
CA VAL A 49 10.72 12.13 2.53
C VAL A 49 10.89 13.58 2.03
N VAL A 50 11.63 14.43 2.75
CA VAL A 50 11.88 15.81 2.33
C VAL A 50 12.82 15.87 1.13
N VAL A 51 13.86 15.05 1.10
CA VAL A 51 14.81 14.96 -0.03
C VAL A 51 14.13 14.35 -1.26
N GLU A 52 13.26 13.35 -1.07
CA GLU A 52 12.52 12.74 -2.16
C GLU A 52 11.45 13.69 -2.74
N ARG A 53 10.71 14.41 -1.89
CA ARG A 53 9.82 15.51 -2.32
C ARG A 53 10.59 16.58 -3.12
N PHE A 54 11.77 16.94 -2.66
CA PHE A 54 12.62 17.91 -3.36
C PHE A 54 13.13 17.35 -4.69
N ASN A 55 13.57 16.09 -4.73
CA ASN A 55 14.06 15.45 -5.95
C ASN A 55 12.94 15.26 -6.98
N MET A 56 11.77 14.86 -6.57
CA MET A 56 10.59 14.72 -7.44
C MET A 56 10.12 16.08 -7.98
N HIS A 57 10.12 17.09 -7.13
CA HIS A 57 9.85 18.47 -7.53
C HIS A 57 10.88 18.99 -8.53
N MET A 58 12.16 18.69 -8.33
CA MET A 58 13.24 19.07 -9.25
C MET A 58 13.17 18.28 -10.57
N GLN A 59 12.85 16.99 -10.54
CA GLN A 59 12.67 16.17 -11.73
C GLN A 59 11.51 16.69 -12.59
N ASN A 60 10.38 17.03 -11.98
CA ASN A 60 9.25 17.62 -12.67
C ASN A 60 9.61 18.98 -13.28
N ARG A 61 10.32 19.85 -12.57
CA ARG A 61 10.78 21.14 -13.09
C ARG A 61 11.77 21.01 -14.25
N VAL A 62 12.61 19.98 -14.24
CA VAL A 62 13.55 19.70 -15.34
C VAL A 62 12.80 19.17 -16.55
N ALA A 63 11.82 18.27 -16.37
CA ALA A 63 10.96 17.78 -17.44
C ALA A 63 10.16 18.93 -18.08
N ASP A 64 9.51 19.76 -17.25
CA ASP A 64 8.75 20.94 -17.69
C ASP A 64 9.61 21.97 -18.43
N ALA A 65 10.86 22.17 -17.98
CA ALA A 65 11.81 23.08 -18.66
C ALA A 65 12.30 22.53 -20.00
N LEU A 66 12.37 21.21 -20.16
CA LEU A 66 12.73 20.56 -21.42
C LEU A 66 11.58 20.60 -22.43
N ASP A 67 10.33 20.51 -21.97
CA ASP A 67 9.14 20.58 -22.82
C ASP A 67 8.70 22.01 -23.13
N GLY A 68 9.34 23.01 -22.53
CA GLY A 68 9.04 24.43 -22.77
C GLY A 68 7.68 24.88 -22.22
N VAL A 69 7.07 24.11 -21.34
CA VAL A 69 5.79 24.40 -20.71
C VAL A 69 6.05 24.91 -19.30
N LEU A 70 5.76 26.18 -19.03
CA LEU A 70 5.64 26.72 -17.69
C LEU A 70 4.34 26.16 -17.05
N THR A 71 4.43 25.00 -16.44
CA THR A 71 3.32 24.47 -15.64
C THR A 71 3.31 25.13 -14.28
N VAL A 72 2.16 25.68 -13.92
CA VAL A 72 1.81 26.01 -12.55
C VAL A 72 2.02 24.75 -11.71
N GLU A 73 2.65 24.86 -10.54
CA GLU A 73 2.85 23.76 -9.61
C GLU A 73 1.52 23.02 -9.40
N LYS A 74 1.40 21.84 -10.01
CA LYS A 74 0.27 20.96 -9.75
C LYS A 74 0.61 20.21 -8.48
N SER A 75 -0.11 20.50 -7.40
CA SER A 75 -0.08 19.64 -6.22
C SER A 75 -0.91 18.41 -6.54
N TYR A 76 -0.26 17.27 -6.70
CA TYR A 76 -0.93 15.97 -6.90
C TYR A 76 -1.31 15.29 -5.57
N TRP A 77 -1.00 15.91 -4.43
CA TRP A 77 -1.23 15.29 -3.13
C TRP A 77 -2.69 15.37 -2.72
N LEU A 78 -3.22 14.27 -2.22
CA LEU A 78 -4.59 14.21 -1.73
C LEU A 78 -4.69 14.85 -0.34
N SER A 79 -5.80 15.54 -0.07
CA SER A 79 -6.13 15.96 1.29
C SER A 79 -6.46 14.74 2.15
N ASP A 80 -5.85 14.63 3.33
CA ASP A 80 -6.15 13.54 4.27
C ASP A 80 -7.60 13.59 4.79
N HIS A 81 -8.27 14.74 4.68
CA HIS A 81 -9.64 14.95 5.13
C HIS A 81 -10.69 14.77 4.03
N ASP A 82 -10.26 14.64 2.77
CA ASP A 82 -11.18 14.39 1.67
C ASP A 82 -11.44 12.87 1.54
N PRO A 83 -12.67 12.41 1.80
CA PRO A 83 -12.99 10.97 1.68
C PRO A 83 -13.03 10.49 0.23
N VAL A 84 -13.26 11.39 -0.72
CA VAL A 84 -13.39 11.05 -2.15
C VAL A 84 -12.14 11.50 -2.89
N ALA A 85 -11.42 10.53 -3.44
CA ALA A 85 -10.25 10.78 -4.28
C ALA A 85 -10.65 11.22 -5.70
N PRO A 86 -9.72 11.80 -6.47
CA PRO A 86 -9.92 12.01 -7.90
C PRO A 86 -10.29 10.69 -8.59
N LYS A 87 -11.15 10.79 -9.61
CA LYS A 87 -11.56 9.64 -10.39
C LYS A 87 -10.39 9.14 -11.25
N PRO A 88 -10.05 7.85 -11.21
CA PRO A 88 -8.96 7.32 -12.03
C PRO A 88 -9.28 7.46 -13.52
N ASN A 89 -8.24 7.72 -14.34
CA ASN A 89 -8.39 7.79 -15.79
C ASN A 89 -8.66 6.38 -16.35
N PRO A 90 -9.81 6.13 -17.00
CA PRO A 90 -10.14 4.80 -17.52
C PRO A 90 -9.19 4.34 -18.65
N GLU A 91 -8.53 5.24 -19.38
CA GLU A 91 -7.56 4.91 -20.42
C GLU A 91 -6.24 4.36 -19.89
N LYS A 92 -5.98 4.55 -18.58
CA LYS A 92 -4.77 4.06 -17.90
C LYS A 92 -4.92 2.64 -17.36
N PHE A 93 -6.12 2.06 -17.40
CA PHE A 93 -6.32 0.63 -17.13
C PHE A 93 -5.99 -0.20 -18.37
N GLY A 94 -5.37 -1.36 -18.16
CA GLY A 94 -4.99 -2.25 -19.24
C GLY A 94 -5.04 -3.72 -18.85
N THR A 95 -5.24 -4.55 -19.88
CA THR A 95 -5.01 -6.00 -19.84
C THR A 95 -3.99 -6.31 -20.93
N TYR A 96 -3.05 -7.19 -20.65
CA TYR A 96 -1.95 -7.48 -21.58
C TYR A 96 -1.95 -8.96 -21.93
N ASP A 97 -2.03 -9.25 -23.23
CA ASP A 97 -2.07 -10.61 -23.78
C ASP A 97 -0.70 -11.05 -24.31
N SER A 98 0.26 -10.12 -24.38
CA SER A 98 1.60 -10.41 -24.89
C SER A 98 2.70 -9.97 -23.91
N ALA A 99 3.81 -10.71 -23.92
CA ALA A 99 4.99 -10.39 -23.14
C ALA A 99 5.57 -9.01 -23.50
N SER A 100 5.50 -8.61 -24.77
CA SER A 100 6.02 -7.31 -25.25
C SER A 100 5.25 -6.14 -24.65
N GLN A 101 3.91 -6.19 -24.65
CA GLN A 101 3.08 -5.14 -24.04
C GLN A 101 3.30 -5.04 -22.53
N MET A 102 3.50 -6.18 -21.88
CA MET A 102 3.82 -6.20 -20.45
C MET A 102 5.19 -5.59 -20.15
N GLU A 103 6.20 -5.87 -20.99
CA GLU A 103 7.53 -5.25 -20.81
C GLU A 103 7.48 -3.73 -21.00
N ASP A 104 6.70 -3.21 -21.96
CA ASP A 104 6.49 -1.77 -22.13
C ASP A 104 5.85 -1.13 -20.90
N PHE A 105 4.82 -1.79 -20.34
CA PHE A 105 4.22 -1.35 -19.07
C PHE A 105 5.23 -1.36 -17.90
N LEU A 106 5.98 -2.45 -17.75
CA LEU A 106 6.96 -2.59 -16.69
C LEU A 106 8.09 -1.55 -16.83
N LEU A 107 8.47 -1.22 -18.05
CA LEU A 107 9.45 -0.17 -18.32
C LEU A 107 8.92 1.20 -17.90
N ALA A 108 7.67 1.53 -18.26
CA ALA A 108 7.04 2.78 -17.84
C ALA A 108 6.85 2.85 -16.31
N ALA A 109 6.48 1.75 -15.65
CA ALA A 109 6.32 1.66 -14.20
C ALA A 109 7.64 1.85 -13.42
N ARG A 110 8.81 1.63 -14.05
CA ARG A 110 10.14 1.78 -13.40
C ARG A 110 10.40 3.18 -12.85
N VAL A 111 9.75 4.20 -13.38
CA VAL A 111 9.87 5.58 -12.86
C VAL A 111 9.33 5.63 -11.43
N LEU A 112 8.13 5.11 -11.19
CA LEU A 112 7.54 5.03 -9.84
C LEU A 112 8.31 4.06 -8.94
N LEU A 113 8.82 2.97 -9.50
CA LEU A 113 9.59 1.96 -8.78
C LEU A 113 11.05 2.38 -8.51
N GLN A 114 11.44 3.58 -8.93
CA GLN A 114 12.82 4.08 -8.77
C GLN A 114 13.90 3.13 -9.35
N GLY A 115 13.58 2.53 -10.49
CA GLY A 115 14.45 1.59 -11.17
C GLY A 115 14.38 0.14 -10.65
N GLN A 116 13.60 -0.13 -9.61
CA GLN A 116 13.40 -1.49 -9.10
C GLN A 116 12.48 -2.30 -10.02
N GLU A 117 12.58 -3.62 -9.93
CA GLU A 117 11.64 -4.51 -10.62
C GLU A 117 10.36 -4.68 -9.79
N THR A 118 9.26 -5.03 -10.46
CA THR A 118 8.01 -5.40 -9.78
C THR A 118 8.15 -6.76 -9.10
N PHE A 119 7.41 -6.98 -8.03
CA PHE A 119 7.27 -8.28 -7.40
C PHE A 119 6.67 -9.30 -8.39
N PHE A 120 5.71 -8.86 -9.20
CA PHE A 120 5.17 -9.63 -10.32
C PHE A 120 6.26 -10.22 -11.21
N LYS A 121 7.23 -9.41 -11.66
CA LYS A 121 8.29 -9.85 -12.56
C LYS A 121 9.28 -10.79 -11.88
N THR A 122 9.61 -10.53 -10.64
CA THR A 122 10.65 -11.28 -9.92
C THR A 122 10.19 -12.61 -9.36
N THR A 123 8.89 -12.76 -9.08
CA THR A 123 8.36 -13.92 -8.36
C THR A 123 7.46 -14.83 -9.19
N THR A 124 6.95 -14.37 -10.33
CA THR A 124 5.99 -15.12 -11.12
C THR A 124 6.63 -15.70 -12.38
N PRO A 125 6.77 -17.03 -12.49
CA PRO A 125 7.24 -17.68 -13.71
C PRO A 125 6.32 -17.38 -14.90
N ASP A 126 6.86 -17.15 -16.09
CA ASP A 126 6.12 -16.74 -17.27
C ASP A 126 4.96 -17.69 -17.64
N HIS A 127 5.18 -19.01 -17.45
CA HIS A 127 4.19 -20.05 -17.78
C HIS A 127 3.06 -20.20 -16.76
N GLU A 128 3.17 -19.57 -15.59
CA GLU A 128 2.17 -19.60 -14.52
C GLU A 128 1.31 -18.34 -14.45
N ARG A 129 1.62 -17.34 -15.30
CA ARG A 129 0.90 -16.07 -15.28
C ARG A 129 -0.49 -16.21 -15.87
N ALA A 130 -1.51 -15.95 -15.06
CA ALA A 130 -2.87 -15.72 -15.53
C ALA A 130 -2.99 -14.29 -16.13
N PRO A 131 -4.11 -13.93 -16.79
CA PRO A 131 -4.36 -12.57 -17.27
C PRO A 131 -4.13 -11.52 -16.21
N VAL A 132 -3.46 -10.42 -16.58
CA VAL A 132 -3.04 -9.34 -15.71
C VAL A 132 -3.90 -8.12 -15.97
N LEU A 133 -4.40 -7.51 -14.91
CA LEU A 133 -5.04 -6.19 -14.92
C LEU A 133 -4.09 -5.16 -14.33
N THR A 134 -3.90 -4.03 -15.01
CA THR A 134 -2.96 -2.98 -14.61
C THR A 134 -3.62 -1.61 -14.57
N TYR A 135 -3.02 -0.70 -13.83
CA TYR A 135 -3.24 0.74 -13.89
C TYR A 135 -1.91 1.47 -13.75
N LEU A 136 -1.68 2.49 -14.56
CA LEU A 136 -0.48 3.32 -14.46
C LEU A 136 -0.78 4.77 -14.81
N ASP A 137 -0.53 5.67 -13.86
CA ASP A 137 -0.37 7.11 -14.10
C ASP A 137 0.89 7.62 -13.39
N GLU A 138 1.15 8.92 -13.40
CA GLU A 138 2.36 9.52 -12.83
C GLU A 138 2.46 9.36 -11.31
N THR A 139 1.40 8.96 -10.64
CA THR A 139 1.31 8.89 -9.17
C THR A 139 1.07 7.50 -8.61
N ILE A 140 0.59 6.56 -9.42
CA ILE A 140 0.27 5.20 -8.97
C ILE A 140 0.48 4.17 -10.08
N MET A 141 1.08 3.06 -9.72
CA MET A 141 1.15 1.83 -10.49
C MET A 141 0.42 0.72 -9.74
N SER A 142 -0.38 -0.07 -10.42
CA SER A 142 -0.90 -1.32 -9.86
C SER A 142 -0.93 -2.44 -10.89
N ILE A 143 -0.66 -3.66 -10.42
CA ILE A 143 -0.68 -4.90 -11.20
C ILE A 143 -1.44 -5.96 -10.41
N THR A 144 -2.47 -6.56 -11.02
CA THR A 144 -3.18 -7.71 -10.45
C THR A 144 -2.97 -8.94 -11.31
N TRP A 145 -2.58 -10.05 -10.69
CA TRP A 145 -2.43 -11.35 -11.37
C TRP A 145 -2.88 -12.49 -10.46
N LYS A 146 -2.99 -13.66 -11.05
CA LYS A 146 -3.37 -14.89 -10.36
C LYS A 146 -2.31 -15.96 -10.58
N GLN A 147 -2.07 -16.75 -9.56
CA GLN A 147 -1.13 -17.86 -9.61
C GLN A 147 -1.68 -19.03 -8.80
N ASN A 148 -1.56 -20.24 -9.34
CA ASN A 148 -1.88 -21.46 -8.60
C ASN A 148 -0.65 -21.90 -7.79
N VAL A 149 -0.79 -21.97 -6.48
CA VAL A 149 0.25 -22.44 -5.57
C VAL A 149 -0.31 -23.59 -4.74
N ALA A 150 0.23 -24.79 -4.92
CA ALA A 150 -0.23 -26.00 -4.23
C ALA A 150 -1.75 -26.27 -4.38
N ASN A 151 -2.29 -26.03 -5.57
CA ASN A 151 -3.71 -26.13 -5.92
C ASN A 151 -4.63 -25.07 -5.28
N ILE A 152 -4.06 -24.04 -4.72
CA ILE A 152 -4.81 -22.89 -4.20
C ILE A 152 -4.60 -21.70 -5.14
N MET A 153 -5.67 -21.03 -5.50
CA MET A 153 -5.60 -19.84 -6.33
C MET A 153 -5.24 -18.62 -5.47
N TYR A 154 -4.04 -18.10 -5.66
CA TYR A 154 -3.61 -16.83 -5.12
C TYR A 154 -3.95 -15.71 -6.10
N THR A 155 -4.56 -14.65 -5.61
CA THR A 155 -4.70 -13.39 -6.34
C THR A 155 -3.82 -12.36 -5.65
N PHE A 156 -2.93 -11.76 -6.42
CA PHE A 156 -1.99 -10.73 -5.99
C PHE A 156 -2.41 -9.39 -6.58
N CYS A 157 -2.28 -8.33 -5.81
CA CYS A 157 -2.38 -6.97 -6.31
C CYS A 157 -1.21 -6.16 -5.74
N GLU A 158 -0.23 -5.89 -6.58
CA GLU A 158 0.93 -5.06 -6.29
C GLU A 158 0.59 -3.61 -6.56
N VAL A 159 0.94 -2.72 -5.63
CA VAL A 159 0.64 -1.28 -5.73
C VAL A 159 1.86 -0.48 -5.32
N LYS A 160 2.31 0.44 -6.17
CA LYS A 160 3.29 1.47 -5.84
C LYS A 160 2.66 2.84 -5.99
N ILE A 161 2.83 3.69 -5.00
CA ILE A 161 2.30 5.06 -4.98
C ILE A 161 3.43 6.07 -4.85
N ALA A 162 3.21 7.28 -5.34
CA ALA A 162 4.17 8.36 -5.30
C ALA A 162 4.16 9.13 -3.97
N HIS A 163 3.04 9.09 -3.23
CA HIS A 163 2.90 9.81 -1.97
C HIS A 163 2.00 9.04 -0.99
N PRO A 164 2.30 9.04 0.32
CA PRO A 164 1.54 8.28 1.31
C PRO A 164 0.07 8.69 1.43
N SER A 165 -0.31 9.90 1.08
CA SER A 165 -1.72 10.34 1.09
C SER A 165 -2.62 9.54 0.13
N GLN A 166 -2.04 8.78 -0.80
CA GLN A 166 -2.76 7.93 -1.73
C GLN A 166 -3.17 6.57 -1.11
N PHE A 167 -2.56 6.15 -0.01
CA PHE A 167 -2.95 4.99 0.78
C PHE A 167 -3.92 5.43 1.87
N ARG A 168 -5.18 5.04 1.78
CA ARG A 168 -6.28 5.60 2.56
C ARG A 168 -7.13 4.51 3.20
N ARG A 169 -7.86 4.86 4.24
CA ARG A 169 -8.93 4.06 4.83
C ARG A 169 -10.24 4.82 4.72
N PHE A 170 -11.32 4.13 4.42
CA PHE A 170 -12.67 4.67 4.41
C PHE A 170 -13.56 3.85 5.33
N LEU A 171 -14.21 4.52 6.27
CA LEU A 171 -15.23 3.95 7.13
C LEU A 171 -16.61 4.25 6.55
N THR A 172 -17.53 3.30 6.58
CA THR A 172 -18.90 3.53 6.11
C THR A 172 -19.53 4.76 6.78
N GLY A 173 -20.18 5.63 5.98
CA GLY A 173 -20.69 6.91 6.45
C GLY A 173 -19.61 7.92 6.83
N ASN A 174 -18.36 7.70 6.43
CA ASN A 174 -17.18 8.54 6.70
C ASN A 174 -16.98 8.86 8.20
N ARG A 175 -17.32 7.93 9.08
CA ARG A 175 -17.19 8.13 10.53
C ARG A 175 -17.04 6.81 11.28
N TYR A 176 -16.32 6.84 12.39
CA TYR A 176 -16.28 5.73 13.33
C TYR A 176 -17.65 5.48 13.97
N GLY A 177 -17.99 4.20 14.18
CA GLY A 177 -19.27 3.82 14.80
C GLY A 177 -20.50 3.94 13.90
N SER A 178 -20.32 4.08 12.57
CA SER A 178 -21.42 3.99 11.62
C SER A 178 -22.08 2.62 11.67
N GLU A 179 -23.41 2.58 11.62
CA GLU A 179 -24.21 1.36 11.51
C GLU A 179 -24.34 0.86 10.07
N LEU A 180 -23.95 1.68 9.10
CA LEU A 180 -23.97 1.32 7.69
C LEU A 180 -23.01 0.16 7.41
N ARG A 181 -23.42 -0.71 6.52
CA ARG A 181 -22.60 -1.79 5.98
C ARG A 181 -22.72 -1.77 4.47
N GLN A 182 -21.57 -1.87 3.82
CA GLN A 182 -21.47 -1.86 2.37
C GLN A 182 -20.45 -2.92 1.95
N THR A 183 -20.56 -3.42 0.73
CA THR A 183 -19.56 -4.30 0.16
C THR A 183 -18.27 -3.54 -0.15
N THR A 184 -17.15 -4.26 -0.24
CA THR A 184 -15.87 -3.67 -0.62
C THR A 184 -15.97 -2.93 -1.96
N SER A 185 -16.69 -3.47 -2.94
CA SER A 185 -16.86 -2.86 -4.25
C SER A 185 -17.71 -1.58 -4.21
N GLU A 186 -18.79 -1.54 -3.43
CA GLU A 186 -19.60 -0.32 -3.26
C GLU A 186 -18.79 0.82 -2.63
N MET A 187 -18.03 0.52 -1.58
CA MET A 187 -17.16 1.51 -0.93
C MET A 187 -16.04 1.97 -1.87
N ALA A 188 -15.36 1.03 -2.56
CA ALA A 188 -14.31 1.36 -3.51
C ALA A 188 -14.79 2.33 -4.62
N GLN A 189 -16.00 2.10 -5.13
CA GLN A 189 -16.63 2.98 -6.10
C GLN A 189 -16.92 4.36 -5.51
N SER A 190 -17.44 4.43 -4.29
CA SER A 190 -17.82 5.68 -3.64
C SER A 190 -16.64 6.62 -3.36
N VAL A 191 -15.43 6.09 -3.23
CA VAL A 191 -14.20 6.86 -2.95
C VAL A 191 -13.25 6.95 -4.15
N ASN A 192 -13.67 6.51 -5.34
CA ASN A 192 -12.86 6.49 -6.56
C ASN A 192 -11.53 5.72 -6.40
N ALA A 193 -11.56 4.58 -5.75
CA ALA A 193 -10.36 3.75 -5.56
C ALA A 193 -9.84 3.21 -6.90
N VAL A 194 -8.52 3.22 -7.08
CA VAL A 194 -7.85 2.42 -8.11
C VAL A 194 -7.82 0.95 -7.68
N VAL A 195 -7.36 0.72 -6.44
CA VAL A 195 -7.35 -0.59 -5.80
C VAL A 195 -7.95 -0.45 -4.40
N ALA A 196 -8.77 -1.40 -3.98
CA ALA A 196 -9.29 -1.48 -2.63
C ALA A 196 -9.34 -2.91 -2.12
N SER A 197 -9.30 -3.08 -0.81
CA SER A 197 -9.56 -4.34 -0.14
C SER A 197 -10.31 -4.09 1.17
N SER A 198 -10.90 -5.15 1.71
CA SER A 198 -11.57 -5.06 3.00
C SER A 198 -10.58 -4.57 4.07
N GLY A 199 -11.07 -3.70 4.94
CA GLY A 199 -10.30 -3.17 6.04
C GLY A 199 -10.19 -4.15 7.20
N ASP A 200 -10.66 -3.72 8.37
CA ASP A 200 -10.82 -4.61 9.50
C ASP A 200 -12.32 -4.81 9.83
N PHE A 201 -12.59 -5.63 10.81
CA PHE A 201 -13.97 -5.88 11.23
C PHE A 201 -14.33 -5.11 12.52
N TYR A 202 -13.81 -3.91 12.68
CA TYR A 202 -13.91 -3.11 13.91
C TYR A 202 -15.35 -2.94 14.44
N ALA A 203 -16.32 -2.93 13.56
CA ALA A 203 -17.72 -2.74 13.92
C ALA A 203 -18.44 -4.03 14.32
N PHE A 204 -17.86 -5.20 14.07
CA PHE A 204 -18.45 -6.49 14.42
C PHE A 204 -18.02 -7.01 15.79
N ARG A 205 -16.84 -6.58 16.26
CA ARG A 205 -16.32 -7.00 17.56
C ARG A 205 -15.62 -5.83 18.25
N PRO A 206 -15.76 -5.69 19.58
CA PRO A 206 -15.12 -4.60 20.34
C PRO A 206 -13.65 -4.89 20.65
N TYR A 207 -12.93 -5.54 19.73
CA TYR A 207 -11.56 -6.00 19.93
C TYR A 207 -10.56 -5.16 19.13
N GLY A 208 -9.29 -5.15 19.59
CA GLY A 208 -8.18 -4.52 18.93
C GLY A 208 -8.13 -3.00 19.07
N VAL A 209 -7.18 -2.42 18.39
CA VAL A 209 -6.94 -0.96 18.35
C VAL A 209 -7.62 -0.38 17.12
N CYS A 210 -8.26 0.77 17.26
CA CYS A 210 -8.80 1.51 16.12
C CYS A 210 -8.30 2.95 16.17
N ILE A 211 -7.48 3.31 15.17
CA ILE A 211 -7.05 4.67 14.87
C ILE A 211 -7.60 5.03 13.50
N TYR A 212 -8.14 6.23 13.37
CA TYR A 212 -8.62 6.76 12.11
C TYR A 212 -8.33 8.26 12.03
N ASN A 213 -7.67 8.71 10.96
CA ASN A 213 -7.18 10.07 10.77
C ASN A 213 -6.39 10.61 11.98
N GLY A 214 -5.46 9.81 12.49
CA GLY A 214 -4.62 10.16 13.64
C GLY A 214 -5.31 10.14 15.02
N GLN A 215 -6.62 9.88 15.04
CA GLN A 215 -7.43 9.84 16.25
C GLN A 215 -7.64 8.41 16.75
N ALA A 216 -7.38 8.16 18.03
CA ALA A 216 -7.70 6.89 18.68
C ALA A 216 -9.20 6.83 19.05
N TYR A 217 -9.86 5.76 18.63
CA TYR A 217 -11.26 5.48 18.95
C TYR A 217 -11.44 4.26 19.85
N ARG A 218 -10.47 3.34 19.81
CA ARG A 218 -10.51 2.12 20.63
C ARG A 218 -9.10 1.63 20.96
N GLY A 219 -8.91 1.16 22.18
CA GLY A 219 -7.70 0.48 22.63
C GLY A 219 -8.06 -0.78 23.40
N ASN A 220 -7.94 -1.95 22.78
CA ASN A 220 -8.27 -3.24 23.36
C ASN A 220 -7.17 -4.26 23.09
N ARG A 221 -6.88 -5.12 24.05
CA ARG A 221 -5.71 -5.99 24.14
C ARG A 221 -5.75 -7.28 23.31
N TYR A 222 -6.85 -7.59 22.63
CA TYR A 222 -7.04 -8.96 22.12
C TYR A 222 -6.48 -9.24 20.72
N LEU A 223 -6.14 -8.21 19.95
CA LEU A 223 -5.71 -8.39 18.56
C LEU A 223 -4.35 -7.73 18.31
N ASP A 224 -3.53 -8.39 17.48
CA ASP A 224 -2.41 -7.74 16.82
C ASP A 224 -2.95 -6.62 15.93
N THR A 225 -2.19 -5.57 15.73
CA THR A 225 -2.63 -4.42 14.94
C THR A 225 -1.56 -4.01 13.95
N CYS A 226 -1.98 -3.78 12.70
CA CYS A 226 -1.22 -3.10 11.68
C CYS A 226 -1.56 -1.62 11.71
N HIS A 227 -0.56 -0.76 11.86
CA HIS A 227 -0.70 0.69 11.82
C HIS A 227 -0.06 1.23 10.57
N ILE A 228 -0.72 2.16 9.92
CA ILE A 228 -0.22 2.85 8.73
C ILE A 228 0.17 4.27 9.17
N THR A 229 1.44 4.61 8.99
CA THR A 229 2.00 5.90 9.37
C THR A 229 1.71 6.99 8.34
N GLU A 230 2.01 8.23 8.67
CA GLU A 230 1.94 9.35 7.72
C GLU A 230 2.95 9.22 6.57
N SER A 231 4.05 8.47 6.78
CA SER A 231 4.99 8.09 5.70
C SER A 231 4.49 6.95 4.82
N GLY A 232 3.39 6.28 5.21
CA GLY A 232 2.85 5.11 4.52
C GLY A 232 3.41 3.78 5.00
N ASP A 233 4.30 3.77 5.99
CA ASP A 233 4.90 2.53 6.50
C ASP A 233 3.91 1.71 7.31
N LEU A 234 4.01 0.38 7.17
CA LEU A 234 3.31 -0.58 8.00
C LEU A 234 4.15 -0.87 9.25
N ILE A 235 3.61 -0.53 10.42
CA ILE A 235 4.20 -0.90 11.70
C ILE A 235 3.23 -1.78 12.49
N PHE A 236 3.76 -2.75 13.21
CA PHE A 236 2.93 -3.76 13.88
C PHE A 236 3.05 -3.67 15.39
N THR A 237 1.92 -3.86 16.08
CA THR A 237 1.90 -4.06 17.52
C THR A 237 1.21 -5.38 17.87
N LYS A 238 1.78 -6.10 18.85
CA LYS A 238 1.21 -7.33 19.37
C LYS A 238 -0.02 -7.06 20.22
N ALA A 239 -0.92 -8.02 20.26
CA ALA A 239 -2.04 -8.05 21.18
C ALA A 239 -1.57 -7.74 22.61
N GLY A 240 -2.24 -6.81 23.29
CA GLY A 240 -1.89 -6.39 24.64
C GLY A 240 -0.81 -5.32 24.76
N SER A 241 -0.14 -4.93 23.68
CA SER A 241 0.88 -3.87 23.71
C SER A 241 0.29 -2.47 23.93
N LEU A 242 -0.94 -2.25 23.48
CA LEU A 242 -1.64 -0.97 23.58
C LEU A 242 -3.02 -1.18 24.18
N VAL A 243 -3.24 -0.68 25.39
CA VAL A 243 -4.50 -0.85 26.13
C VAL A 243 -5.01 0.48 26.66
N GLY A 244 -6.24 0.82 26.28
CA GLY A 244 -6.87 2.10 26.62
C GLY A 244 -6.60 3.19 25.60
N ILE A 245 -7.55 4.12 25.49
CA ILE A 245 -7.53 5.17 24.45
C ILE A 245 -6.33 6.10 24.60
N ASP A 246 -5.97 6.48 25.83
CA ASP A 246 -4.85 7.40 26.08
C ASP A 246 -3.52 6.83 25.62
N GLN A 247 -3.28 5.54 25.88
CA GLN A 247 -2.05 4.86 25.44
C GLN A 247 -2.01 4.74 23.92
N VAL A 248 -3.14 4.39 23.29
CA VAL A 248 -3.25 4.33 21.82
C VAL A 248 -3.04 5.69 21.20
N GLN A 249 -3.65 6.76 21.77
CA GLN A 249 -3.48 8.11 21.24
C GLN A 249 -2.05 8.63 21.40
N LYS A 250 -1.39 8.29 22.50
CA LYS A 250 0.03 8.60 22.70
C LYS A 250 0.89 7.89 21.64
N PHE A 251 0.68 6.59 21.46
CA PHE A 251 1.37 5.80 20.44
C PHE A 251 1.15 6.35 19.04
N ALA A 252 -0.10 6.73 18.70
CA ALA A 252 -0.44 7.30 17.39
C ALA A 252 0.36 8.57 17.10
N ARG A 253 0.49 9.47 18.09
CA ARG A 253 1.28 10.71 17.95
C ARG A 253 2.78 10.48 17.89
N GLU A 254 3.31 9.55 18.70
CA GLU A 254 4.75 9.26 18.77
C GLU A 254 5.28 8.54 17.50
N ASN A 255 4.39 7.88 16.76
CA ASN A 255 4.72 7.11 15.57
C ASN A 255 4.02 7.64 14.32
N ASP A 256 3.42 8.83 14.37
CA ASP A 256 2.73 9.48 13.25
C ASP A 256 1.72 8.53 12.57
N VAL A 257 0.94 7.79 13.37
CA VAL A 257 -0.03 6.82 12.85
C VAL A 257 -1.26 7.53 12.33
N ARG A 258 -1.56 7.32 11.05
CA ARG A 258 -2.73 7.86 10.39
C ARG A 258 -3.97 7.00 10.60
N PHE A 259 -3.84 5.69 10.39
CA PHE A 259 -4.92 4.74 10.67
C PHE A 259 -4.37 3.34 11.03
N SER A 260 -5.24 2.49 11.55
CA SER A 260 -4.88 1.12 11.90
C SER A 260 -5.87 0.10 11.33
N LEU A 261 -5.42 -1.14 11.20
CA LEU A 261 -6.21 -2.31 10.86
C LEU A 261 -6.02 -3.34 11.98
N ALA A 262 -7.11 -3.80 12.60
CA ALA A 262 -7.05 -4.69 13.75
C ALA A 262 -7.84 -5.97 13.52
N PHE A 263 -7.25 -6.90 12.80
CA PHE A 263 -7.71 -8.27 12.64
C PHE A 263 -6.61 -9.24 13.07
N GLY A 264 -5.55 -9.33 12.27
CA GLY A 264 -4.37 -10.14 12.57
C GLY A 264 -4.53 -11.65 12.34
N PRO A 265 -3.53 -12.40 12.71
CA PRO A 265 -2.28 -12.00 13.38
C PRO A 265 -1.29 -11.30 12.46
N ILE A 266 -0.19 -10.80 13.03
CA ILE A 266 1.04 -10.54 12.28
C ILE A 266 1.54 -11.89 11.78
N LEU A 267 1.68 -12.05 10.46
CA LEU A 267 2.15 -13.29 9.85
C LEU A 267 3.67 -13.36 9.80
N ILE A 268 4.26 -12.33 9.21
CA ILE A 268 5.71 -12.22 8.98
C ILE A 268 6.18 -10.87 9.50
N GLN A 269 7.30 -10.86 10.17
CA GLN A 269 7.97 -9.66 10.61
C GLN A 269 9.48 -9.84 10.48
N ASP A 270 10.14 -8.90 9.78
CA ASP A 270 11.59 -8.92 9.53
C ASP A 270 12.06 -10.25 8.90
N GLY A 271 11.32 -10.75 7.90
CA GLY A 271 11.61 -12.00 7.19
C GLY A 271 11.43 -13.28 8.02
N LYS A 272 10.74 -13.19 9.16
CA LYS A 272 10.55 -14.34 10.06
C LYS A 272 9.07 -14.59 10.32
N ALA A 273 8.68 -15.86 10.33
CA ALA A 273 7.35 -16.28 10.74
C ALA A 273 7.09 -15.88 12.19
N VAL A 274 5.96 -15.25 12.42
CA VAL A 274 5.46 -14.93 13.76
C VAL A 274 4.59 -16.09 14.24
N LYS A 275 4.75 -16.52 15.50
CA LYS A 275 3.89 -17.57 16.08
C LYS A 275 2.45 -17.11 16.13
N THR A 276 1.57 -17.91 15.54
CA THR A 276 0.12 -17.63 15.44
C THR A 276 -0.74 -18.57 16.25
N GLU A 277 -0.14 -19.59 16.88
CA GLU A 277 -0.84 -20.54 17.75
C GLU A 277 -1.62 -19.77 18.84
N TYR A 278 -2.86 -20.17 19.06
CA TYR A 278 -3.74 -19.54 20.08
C TYR A 278 -4.22 -18.13 19.75
N TYR A 279 -4.09 -17.65 18.52
CA TYR A 279 -4.66 -16.38 18.14
C TYR A 279 -6.20 -16.42 18.20
N PRO A 280 -6.87 -15.40 18.76
CA PRO A 280 -8.28 -15.54 19.19
C PRO A 280 -9.31 -15.43 18.05
N VAL A 281 -8.88 -15.08 16.84
CA VAL A 281 -9.77 -14.92 15.67
C VAL A 281 -9.14 -15.51 14.42
N GLY A 282 -9.94 -15.67 13.36
CA GLY A 282 -9.45 -16.02 12.02
C GLY A 282 -9.31 -17.52 11.77
N GLU A 283 -9.91 -18.37 12.62
CA GLU A 283 -9.98 -19.82 12.39
C GLU A 283 -8.63 -20.40 11.94
N ILE A 284 -7.58 -20.13 12.73
CA ILE A 284 -6.17 -20.32 12.35
C ILE A 284 -5.80 -21.77 12.01
N LYS A 285 -6.54 -22.75 12.56
CA LYS A 285 -6.28 -24.19 12.36
C LYS A 285 -7.05 -24.77 11.20
N ASP A 286 -8.12 -24.12 10.82
CA ASP A 286 -9.00 -24.59 9.76
C ASP A 286 -8.54 -24.02 8.42
N ASP A 287 -8.81 -24.79 7.40
CA ASP A 287 -8.66 -24.33 6.03
C ASP A 287 -9.71 -23.24 5.77
N HIS A 288 -9.27 -22.08 5.35
CA HIS A 288 -10.14 -20.91 5.21
C HIS A 288 -9.58 -19.96 4.16
N VAL A 289 -10.45 -19.25 3.46
CA VAL A 289 -10.04 -18.18 2.53
C VAL A 289 -9.26 -17.14 3.30
N ARG A 290 -8.06 -16.80 2.82
CA ARG A 290 -7.12 -15.91 3.49
C ARG A 290 -6.95 -14.60 2.72
N ALA A 291 -6.65 -13.55 3.47
CA ALA A 291 -6.25 -12.26 2.94
C ALA A 291 -5.10 -11.68 3.77
N SER A 292 -4.22 -10.93 3.13
CA SER A 292 -3.15 -10.22 3.81
C SER A 292 -2.73 -8.96 3.05
N ILE A 293 -2.06 -8.06 3.78
CA ILE A 293 -1.33 -6.92 3.24
C ILE A 293 0.13 -7.04 3.63
N SER A 294 1.02 -6.67 2.71
CA SER A 294 2.47 -6.68 2.87
C SER A 294 3.05 -5.37 2.36
N GLN A 295 4.16 -4.95 2.92
CA GLN A 295 4.97 -3.85 2.39
C GLN A 295 6.24 -4.43 1.77
N LEU A 296 6.45 -4.16 0.49
CA LEU A 296 7.59 -4.63 -0.30
C LEU A 296 8.79 -3.66 -0.23
N GLY A 297 8.49 -2.41 0.08
CA GLY A 297 9.45 -1.31 0.16
C GLY A 297 8.75 0.01 0.44
N GLU A 298 9.46 1.11 0.33
CA GLU A 298 8.88 2.44 0.55
C GLU A 298 7.73 2.71 -0.43
N LEU A 299 6.53 2.98 0.11
CA LEU A 299 5.28 3.23 -0.64
C LEU A 299 4.93 2.13 -1.64
N HIS A 300 5.38 0.90 -1.39
CA HIS A 300 5.22 -0.25 -2.26
C HIS A 300 4.59 -1.42 -1.50
N TYR A 301 3.43 -1.87 -1.94
CA TYR A 301 2.59 -2.78 -1.19
C TYR A 301 2.13 -3.95 -2.04
N LEU A 302 1.75 -5.03 -1.36
CA LEU A 302 1.18 -6.22 -1.96
C LEU A 302 -0.05 -6.66 -1.16
N ILE A 303 -1.19 -6.75 -1.82
CA ILE A 303 -2.41 -7.33 -1.28
C ILE A 303 -2.53 -8.74 -1.84
N ILE A 304 -2.83 -9.70 -0.99
CA ILE A 304 -2.91 -11.11 -1.39
C ILE A 304 -4.19 -11.71 -0.86
N THR A 305 -4.91 -12.45 -1.71
CA THR A 305 -5.96 -13.36 -1.28
C THR A 305 -5.65 -14.79 -1.74
N ALA A 306 -5.96 -15.77 -0.90
CA ALA A 306 -5.84 -17.19 -1.20
C ALA A 306 -7.22 -17.83 -1.12
N ASN A 307 -7.73 -18.29 -2.27
CA ASN A 307 -9.06 -18.86 -2.44
C ASN A 307 -8.94 -20.20 -3.19
N HIS A 308 -9.94 -21.05 -3.11
CA HIS A 308 -10.02 -22.17 -4.04
C HIS A 308 -10.43 -21.67 -5.44
N ASP A 309 -10.00 -22.42 -6.46
CA ASP A 309 -10.36 -22.11 -7.83
C ASP A 309 -11.74 -22.73 -8.16
N ASP A 310 -12.78 -21.90 -8.22
CA ASP A 310 -14.14 -22.32 -8.56
C ASP A 310 -14.24 -23.02 -9.93
N ARG A 311 -13.26 -22.80 -10.83
CA ARG A 311 -13.22 -23.43 -12.15
C ARG A 311 -12.92 -24.92 -12.11
N LEU A 312 -12.29 -25.40 -11.06
CA LEU A 312 -11.88 -26.79 -10.95
C LEU A 312 -12.94 -27.70 -10.33
N ASN A 313 -14.07 -27.13 -9.85
CA ASN A 313 -15.14 -27.86 -9.16
C ASN A 313 -14.64 -28.79 -8.04
N VAL A 314 -13.46 -28.55 -7.53
CA VAL A 314 -12.82 -29.32 -6.47
C VAL A 314 -12.78 -28.38 -5.27
N CYS A 315 -13.45 -28.74 -4.20
CA CYS A 315 -13.29 -28.12 -2.89
C CYS A 315 -11.88 -28.46 -2.37
N LEU A 316 -10.86 -27.90 -3.00
CA LEU A 316 -9.54 -27.82 -2.41
C LEU A 316 -9.61 -26.66 -1.45
N VAL A 317 -9.52 -27.00 -0.22
CA VAL A 317 -9.71 -26.13 0.91
C VAL A 317 -8.48 -25.20 0.99
N PRO A 318 -8.67 -23.88 1.13
CA PRO A 318 -7.55 -22.98 1.32
C PRO A 318 -6.74 -23.38 2.55
N ASP A 319 -5.47 -23.12 2.50
CA ASP A 319 -4.51 -23.40 3.54
C ASP A 319 -4.96 -22.94 4.93
N ASN A 320 -4.66 -23.72 5.95
CA ASN A 320 -4.64 -23.19 7.30
C ASN A 320 -3.63 -22.03 7.38
N LEU A 321 -3.72 -21.24 8.42
CA LEU A 321 -2.95 -19.98 8.50
C LEU A 321 -1.43 -20.23 8.51
N GLU A 322 -0.96 -21.33 9.06
CA GLU A 322 0.47 -21.67 9.07
C GLU A 322 1.01 -21.98 7.67
N MET A 323 0.24 -22.71 6.85
CA MET A 323 0.62 -23.00 5.47
C MET A 323 0.60 -21.71 4.63
N TYR A 324 -0.44 -20.89 4.80
CA TYR A 324 -0.51 -19.58 4.15
C TYR A 324 0.73 -18.72 4.49
N GLN A 325 1.07 -18.59 5.76
CA GLN A 325 2.26 -17.88 6.24
C GLN A 325 3.56 -18.44 5.61
N ARG A 326 3.69 -19.77 5.53
CA ARG A 326 4.84 -20.45 4.92
C ARG A 326 4.96 -20.15 3.43
N HIS A 327 3.82 -20.11 2.71
CA HIS A 327 3.81 -19.75 1.29
C HIS A 327 4.29 -18.31 1.09
N LEU A 328 3.83 -17.37 1.89
CA LEU A 328 4.28 -15.97 1.83
C LEU A 328 5.79 -15.84 2.09
N LEU A 329 6.33 -16.57 3.08
CA LEU A 329 7.77 -16.61 3.35
C LEU A 329 8.57 -17.18 2.17
N ASN A 330 8.09 -18.27 1.56
CA ASN A 330 8.74 -18.87 0.41
C ASN A 330 8.76 -17.95 -0.83
N MET A 331 7.82 -17.01 -0.90
CA MET A 331 7.79 -15.97 -1.92
C MET A 331 8.75 -14.80 -1.63
N GLY A 332 9.45 -14.82 -0.48
CA GLY A 332 10.40 -13.77 -0.09
C GLY A 332 9.73 -12.53 0.51
N ILE A 333 8.55 -12.67 1.10
CA ILE A 333 7.85 -11.57 1.76
C ILE A 333 8.43 -11.37 3.17
N ASP A 334 8.89 -10.17 3.47
CA ASP A 334 9.55 -9.84 4.74
C ASP A 334 8.58 -9.36 5.84
N ASN A 335 7.45 -8.76 5.45
CA ASN A 335 6.45 -8.26 6.39
C ASN A 335 5.06 -8.55 5.86
N ALA A 336 4.21 -9.20 6.65
CA ALA A 336 2.84 -9.53 6.27
C ALA A 336 1.89 -9.49 7.47
N TYR A 337 0.73 -8.93 7.25
CA TYR A 337 -0.36 -8.84 8.23
C TYR A 337 -1.64 -9.49 7.70
N CYS A 338 -2.24 -10.37 8.49
CA CYS A 338 -3.48 -11.05 8.14
C CYS A 338 -4.69 -10.11 8.24
N LEU A 339 -5.53 -10.15 7.23
CA LEU A 339 -6.81 -9.45 7.15
C LEU A 339 -7.97 -10.43 7.34
N ASP A 340 -9.19 -9.91 7.49
CA ASP A 340 -10.40 -10.76 7.55
C ASP A 340 -10.54 -11.59 6.28
N GLY A 341 -10.81 -12.86 6.45
CA GLY A 341 -10.91 -13.88 5.40
C GLY A 341 -12.34 -14.15 4.94
N GLY A 342 -12.53 -15.31 4.29
CA GLY A 342 -13.83 -15.74 3.83
C GLY A 342 -14.46 -14.78 2.81
N GLN A 343 -15.74 -14.49 2.99
CA GLN A 343 -16.49 -13.59 2.10
C GLN A 343 -16.02 -12.11 2.15
N THR A 344 -15.12 -11.77 3.07
CA THR A 344 -14.51 -10.41 3.15
C THR A 344 -13.15 -10.35 2.47
N ALA A 345 -12.53 -11.47 2.12
CA ALA A 345 -11.31 -11.51 1.34
C ALA A 345 -11.56 -11.06 -0.11
N VAL A 346 -11.61 -9.76 -0.31
CA VAL A 346 -11.99 -9.13 -1.59
C VAL A 346 -10.91 -8.13 -2.01
N ILE A 347 -10.49 -8.24 -3.26
CA ILE A 347 -9.67 -7.23 -3.94
C ILE A 347 -10.50 -6.61 -5.06
N VAL A 348 -10.64 -5.30 -5.04
CA VAL A 348 -11.29 -4.51 -6.09
C VAL A 348 -10.20 -3.76 -6.86
N HIS A 349 -10.17 -3.92 -8.17
CA HIS A 349 -9.30 -3.18 -9.07
C HIS A 349 -10.11 -2.70 -10.27
N ASN A 350 -10.01 -1.43 -10.63
CA ASN A 350 -10.86 -0.82 -11.67
C ASN A 350 -12.36 -0.99 -11.41
N GLY A 351 -12.81 -0.84 -10.17
CA GLY A 351 -14.21 -1.05 -9.80
C GLY A 351 -14.72 -2.48 -9.90
N GLN A 352 -13.84 -3.45 -10.25
CA GLN A 352 -14.17 -4.86 -10.43
C GLN A 352 -13.55 -5.72 -9.32
N VAL A 353 -14.28 -6.72 -8.85
CA VAL A 353 -13.73 -7.75 -7.97
C VAL A 353 -12.87 -8.69 -8.80
N VAL A 354 -11.58 -8.78 -8.47
CA VAL A 354 -10.59 -9.50 -9.28
C VAL A 354 -10.24 -10.89 -8.76
N ASN A 355 -10.60 -11.21 -7.53
CA ASN A 355 -10.43 -12.55 -6.95
C ASN A 355 -11.76 -13.30 -6.87
N ALA A 356 -11.70 -14.62 -6.73
CA ALA A 356 -12.88 -15.41 -6.37
C ALA A 356 -13.30 -15.04 -4.93
N VAL A 357 -14.57 -14.81 -4.71
CA VAL A 357 -15.14 -14.53 -3.38
C VAL A 357 -15.79 -15.79 -2.85
N GLU A 358 -15.56 -16.11 -1.58
CA GLU A 358 -16.18 -17.28 -0.95
C GLU A 358 -17.70 -17.24 -1.13
N LYS A 359 -18.29 -18.36 -1.59
CA LYS A 359 -19.72 -18.48 -1.92
C LYS A 359 -20.22 -17.52 -3.00
N GLY A 360 -19.31 -16.86 -3.75
CA GLY A 360 -19.67 -15.94 -4.82
C GLY A 360 -20.30 -14.62 -4.37
N VAL A 361 -20.34 -14.31 -3.08
CA VAL A 361 -21.03 -13.12 -2.53
C VAL A 361 -20.15 -12.40 -1.53
N GLN A 362 -19.94 -11.10 -1.74
CA GLN A 362 -19.25 -10.25 -0.78
C GLN A 362 -20.11 -10.04 0.48
N ARG A 363 -19.52 -10.17 1.65
CA ARG A 363 -20.16 -9.77 2.90
C ARG A 363 -20.10 -8.26 3.06
N PRO A 364 -21.21 -7.55 3.36
CA PRO A 364 -21.17 -6.15 3.72
C PRO A 364 -20.35 -5.92 4.99
N ILE A 365 -19.43 -4.98 4.95
CA ILE A 365 -18.45 -4.66 5.98
C ILE A 365 -18.53 -3.19 6.41
N SER A 366 -17.70 -2.77 7.35
CA SER A 366 -17.69 -1.44 7.94
C SER A 366 -16.67 -0.49 7.34
N ASP A 367 -15.66 -1.01 6.65
CA ASP A 367 -14.56 -0.21 6.13
C ASP A 367 -13.73 -0.94 5.08
N ILE A 368 -13.01 -0.14 4.33
CA ILE A 368 -11.98 -0.58 3.39
C ILE A 368 -10.69 0.20 3.62
N PHE A 369 -9.57 -0.37 3.23
CA PHE A 369 -8.41 0.42 2.83
C PHE A 369 -8.31 0.45 1.31
N TYR A 370 -7.73 1.54 0.77
CA TYR A 370 -7.66 1.71 -0.67
C TYR A 370 -6.49 2.58 -1.10
N PHE A 371 -6.14 2.45 -2.36
CA PHE A 371 -5.14 3.25 -3.04
C PHE A 371 -5.82 4.05 -4.15
N ALA A 372 -5.48 5.33 -4.25
CA ALA A 372 -6.09 6.27 -5.17
C ALA A 372 -5.04 6.97 -6.03
N THR A 373 -5.45 7.41 -7.22
CA THR A 373 -4.66 8.38 -7.98
C THR A 373 -4.62 9.73 -7.24
N ALA A 374 -3.51 10.45 -7.38
CA ALA A 374 -3.43 11.84 -6.93
C ALA A 374 -3.59 12.84 -8.08
N ILE A 375 -3.83 12.36 -9.31
CA ILE A 375 -4.07 13.22 -10.47
C ILE A 375 -5.48 13.80 -10.39
N PRO A 376 -5.64 15.13 -10.36
CA PRO A 376 -6.96 15.75 -10.39
C PRO A 376 -7.73 15.32 -11.65
N SER A 377 -9.02 14.96 -11.49
CA SER A 377 -9.87 14.68 -12.65
C SER A 377 -10.04 15.95 -13.50
N SER A 378 -9.93 15.80 -14.82
CA SER A 378 -10.14 16.90 -15.77
C SER A 378 -11.61 17.36 -15.87
N GLU A 379 -12.53 16.66 -15.22
CA GLU A 379 -13.97 16.91 -15.24
C GLU A 379 -14.45 17.98 -14.22
N GLY A 380 -13.57 18.84 -13.76
CA GLY A 380 -13.89 19.90 -12.75
C GLY A 380 -13.52 21.31 -13.17
N LYS A 381 -13.50 21.63 -14.48
CA LYS A 381 -13.34 23.00 -14.98
C LYS A 381 -14.51 23.42 -15.84
#